data_62c32a015c326de744de78eaa60eba97
#
_entry.id   62c32a015c326de744de78eaa60eba97
#
_cell.length_a   1.000
_cell.length_b   1.000
_cell.length_c   1.000
_cell.angle_alpha   90.00
_cell.angle_beta   90.00
_cell.angle_gamma   90.00
#
_symmetry.space_group_name_H-M   'P 1'
#
loop_
_entity.id
_entity.type
_entity.pdbx_description
1 polymer ?
#
loop_
_entity_poly.entity_id
_entity_poly.type
_entity_poly.pdbx_seq_one_letter_code
_entity_poly.pdbx_strand_id
1 'polypeptide(L)'
;MEKQPAVYILASKYNGTLYIGVTSNLIQRIWQHKNDLVEGFTEKYGVHFLVYYELHEQMLAAIEREKQLKKWNRQWKIDLIEKVNPTWKELWEELV
;
A
#
# COMPACT_ATOMS: atom_id res chain seq x y z
N MET A 1 -22.01 -2.98 -0.40
CA MET A 1 -20.80 -2.40 0.22
C MET A 1 -20.25 -1.30 -0.68
N GLU A 2 -20.11 -0.11 -0.14
CA GLU A 2 -19.53 0.98 -0.90
C GLU A 2 -18.05 0.73 -1.16
N LYS A 3 -17.64 1.02 -2.38
CA LYS A 3 -16.24 0.94 -2.75
C LYS A 3 -15.54 2.23 -2.38
N GLN A 4 -14.38 2.12 -1.77
CA GLN A 4 -13.58 3.27 -1.38
C GLN A 4 -12.23 3.18 -2.07
N PRO A 5 -11.98 4.00 -3.09
CA PRO A 5 -10.67 4.00 -3.76
C PRO A 5 -9.55 4.32 -2.79
N ALA A 6 -8.46 3.62 -2.91
CA ALA A 6 -7.30 3.82 -2.03
C ALA A 6 -6.01 3.50 -2.76
N VAL A 7 -4.94 4.22 -2.39
CA VAL A 7 -3.57 3.89 -2.76
C VAL A 7 -2.89 3.37 -1.50
N TYR A 8 -2.06 2.35 -1.64
CA TYR A 8 -1.41 1.73 -0.49
C TYR A 8 0.03 1.40 -0.80
N ILE A 9 0.83 1.32 0.27
CA ILE A 9 2.22 0.87 0.17
C ILE A 9 2.41 -0.30 1.14
N LEU A 10 2.92 -1.41 0.60
CA LEU A 10 3.31 -2.57 1.38
C LEU A 10 4.82 -2.61 1.48
N ALA A 11 5.33 -3.18 2.58
CA ALA A 11 6.76 -3.37 2.79
C ALA A 11 7.04 -4.81 3.20
N SER A 12 8.23 -5.32 2.86
CA SER A 12 8.66 -6.63 3.30
C SER A 12 9.05 -6.63 4.77
N LYS A 13 9.58 -5.50 5.24
CA LYS A 13 10.01 -5.27 6.62
C LYS A 13 10.30 -3.78 6.77
N TYR A 14 10.70 -3.36 7.98
CA TYR A 14 11.18 -2.00 8.20
C TYR A 14 12.26 -1.65 7.17
N ASN A 15 12.07 -0.55 6.47
CA ASN A 15 13.00 -0.06 5.44
C ASN A 15 13.33 -1.10 4.34
N GLY A 16 12.42 -2.06 4.12
CA GLY A 16 12.61 -3.13 3.14
C GLY A 16 12.06 -2.80 1.76
N THR A 17 11.77 -3.86 1.00
CA THR A 17 11.20 -3.75 -0.34
C THR A 17 9.80 -3.15 -0.27
N LEU A 18 9.51 -2.21 -1.15
CA LEU A 18 8.22 -1.53 -1.21
C LEU A 18 7.41 -1.96 -2.43
N TYR A 19 6.10 -2.02 -2.25
CA TYR A 19 5.15 -2.22 -3.35
C TYR A 19 4.04 -1.18 -3.22
N ILE A 20 3.74 -0.49 -4.32
CA ILE A 20 2.67 0.50 -4.37
C ILE A 20 1.53 -0.07 -5.21
N GLY A 21 0.31 0.01 -4.68
CA GLY A 21 -0.87 -0.47 -5.38
C GLY A 21 -2.03 0.48 -5.25
N VAL A 22 -3.06 0.22 -6.04
CA VAL A 22 -4.33 0.96 -6.02
C VAL A 22 -5.46 -0.05 -6.02
N THR A 23 -6.53 0.25 -5.29
CA THR A 23 -7.67 -0.66 -5.19
C THR A 23 -8.95 0.13 -4.92
N SER A 24 -10.08 -0.47 -5.23
CA SER A 24 -11.38 0.05 -4.83
C SER A 24 -11.88 -0.58 -3.51
N ASN A 25 -11.13 -1.55 -2.97
CA ASN A 25 -11.48 -2.22 -1.71
C ASN A 25 -10.20 -2.58 -0.96
N LEU A 26 -9.77 -1.67 -0.10
CA LEU A 26 -8.48 -1.79 0.59
C LEU A 26 -8.40 -3.04 1.46
N ILE A 27 -9.41 -3.29 2.28
CA ILE A 27 -9.41 -4.43 3.21
C ILE A 27 -9.27 -5.74 2.44
N GLN A 28 -10.08 -5.93 1.40
CA GLN A 28 -10.04 -7.14 0.60
C GLN A 28 -8.68 -7.32 -0.09
N ARG A 29 -8.15 -6.24 -0.67
CA ARG A 29 -6.88 -6.31 -1.40
C ARG A 29 -5.71 -6.62 -0.48
N ILE A 30 -5.65 -5.98 0.70
CA ILE A 30 -4.57 -6.25 1.66
C ILE A 30 -4.68 -7.68 2.19
N TRP A 31 -5.89 -8.15 2.47
CA TRP A 31 -6.10 -9.54 2.87
C TRP A 31 -5.57 -10.52 1.81
N GLN A 32 -5.83 -10.22 0.53
CA GLN A 32 -5.33 -11.04 -0.58
C GLN A 32 -3.80 -11.07 -0.62
N HIS A 33 -3.15 -9.93 -0.42
CA HIS A 33 -1.68 -9.87 -0.38
C HIS A 33 -1.13 -10.68 0.80
N LYS A 34 -1.75 -10.58 1.97
CA LYS A 34 -1.30 -11.29 3.16
C LYS A 34 -1.43 -12.81 3.03
N ASN A 35 -2.33 -13.27 2.19
CA ASN A 35 -2.56 -14.69 1.96
C ASN A 35 -1.95 -15.17 0.64
N ASP A 36 -1.09 -14.37 0.03
CA ASP A 36 -0.39 -14.66 -1.23
C ASP A 36 -1.34 -15.04 -2.37
N LEU A 37 -2.53 -14.44 -2.38
CA LEU A 37 -3.51 -14.64 -3.44
C LEU A 37 -3.30 -13.71 -4.63
N VAL A 38 -2.39 -12.73 -4.49
CA VAL A 38 -1.99 -11.83 -5.57
C VAL A 38 -0.65 -12.34 -6.08
N GLU A 39 -0.64 -12.88 -7.29
CA GLU A 39 0.58 -13.40 -7.90
C GLU A 39 1.55 -12.29 -8.26
N GLY A 40 2.85 -12.63 -8.26
CA GLY A 40 3.90 -11.76 -8.75
C GLY A 40 4.79 -11.18 -7.67
N PHE A 41 4.99 -9.86 -7.74
CA PHE A 41 6.01 -9.17 -6.94
C PHE A 41 5.85 -9.37 -5.43
N THR A 42 4.66 -9.14 -4.88
CA THR A 42 4.46 -9.19 -3.43
C THR A 42 4.62 -10.61 -2.87
N GLU A 43 4.15 -11.61 -3.60
CA GLU A 43 4.33 -13.01 -3.25
C GLU A 43 5.81 -13.38 -3.27
N LYS A 44 6.49 -13.04 -4.38
CA LYS A 44 7.90 -13.41 -4.60
C LYS A 44 8.84 -12.81 -3.55
N TYR A 45 8.60 -11.57 -3.14
CA TYR A 45 9.51 -10.85 -2.24
C TYR A 45 9.00 -10.74 -0.80
N GLY A 46 7.90 -11.42 -0.49
CA GLY A 46 7.36 -11.42 0.87
C GLY A 46 6.92 -10.04 1.35
N VAL A 47 6.26 -9.27 0.49
CA VAL A 47 5.86 -7.89 0.78
C VAL A 47 4.43 -7.89 1.30
N HIS A 48 4.25 -7.99 2.62
CA HIS A 48 2.95 -8.20 3.24
C HIS A 48 2.54 -7.16 4.28
N PHE A 49 3.46 -6.31 4.76
CA PHE A 49 3.12 -5.34 5.80
C PHE A 49 2.56 -4.07 5.18
N LEU A 50 1.35 -3.70 5.60
CA LEU A 50 0.75 -2.43 5.17
C LEU A 50 1.35 -1.30 6.00
N VAL A 51 2.14 -0.43 5.36
CA VAL A 51 2.83 0.65 6.07
C VAL A 51 2.30 2.04 5.75
N TYR A 52 1.46 2.16 4.70
CA TYR A 52 0.86 3.43 4.31
C TYR A 52 -0.38 3.19 3.47
N TYR A 53 -1.40 4.01 3.64
CA TYR A 53 -2.52 4.07 2.71
C TYR A 53 -3.13 5.46 2.71
N GLU A 54 -3.79 5.81 1.61
CA GLU A 54 -4.54 7.04 1.50
C GLU A 54 -5.85 6.75 0.76
N LEU A 55 -6.93 7.34 1.24
CA LEU A 55 -8.25 7.16 0.64
C LEU A 55 -8.50 8.27 -0.38
N HIS A 56 -9.20 7.93 -1.44
CA HIS A 56 -9.60 8.88 -2.48
C HIS A 56 -11.10 8.79 -2.70
N GLU A 57 -11.70 9.89 -3.13
CA GLU A 57 -13.13 9.89 -3.43
C GLU A 57 -13.43 9.23 -4.78
N GLN A 58 -12.46 9.30 -5.71
CA GLN A 58 -12.65 8.79 -7.05
C GLN A 58 -11.53 7.85 -7.47
N MET A 59 -11.89 6.77 -8.14
CA MET A 59 -10.93 5.77 -8.59
C MET A 59 -9.89 6.35 -9.56
N LEU A 60 -10.32 7.24 -10.46
CA LEU A 60 -9.39 7.85 -11.41
C LEU A 60 -8.29 8.64 -10.70
N ALA A 61 -8.65 9.40 -9.67
CA ALA A 61 -7.67 10.15 -8.88
C ALA A 61 -6.70 9.21 -8.16
N ALA A 62 -7.21 8.10 -7.64
CA ALA A 62 -6.37 7.10 -6.98
C ALA A 62 -5.39 6.46 -7.96
N ILE A 63 -5.84 6.15 -9.17
CA ILE A 63 -4.98 5.57 -10.21
C ILE A 63 -3.86 6.54 -10.59
N GLU A 64 -4.19 7.82 -10.76
CA GLU A 64 -3.19 8.85 -11.09
C GLU A 64 -2.17 8.99 -9.96
N ARG A 65 -2.62 8.97 -8.72
CA ARG A 65 -1.75 9.06 -7.55
C ARG A 65 -0.79 7.87 -7.46
N GLU A 66 -1.31 6.66 -7.70
CA GLU A 66 -0.49 5.45 -7.70
C GLU A 66 0.62 5.54 -8.75
N LYS A 67 0.27 5.99 -9.96
CA LYS A 67 1.26 6.17 -11.03
C LYS A 67 2.32 7.21 -10.65
N GLN A 68 1.91 8.30 -10.01
CA GLN A 68 2.80 9.34 -9.54
C GLN A 68 3.79 8.78 -8.51
N LEU A 69 3.28 8.07 -7.51
CA LEU A 69 4.12 7.50 -6.46
C LEU A 69 5.11 6.48 -6.98
N LYS A 70 4.72 5.69 -7.97
CA LYS A 70 5.62 4.71 -8.58
C LYS A 70 6.82 5.36 -9.26
N LYS A 71 6.69 6.60 -9.73
CA LYS A 71 7.79 7.36 -10.37
C LYS A 71 8.72 8.04 -9.36
N TRP A 72 8.29 8.17 -8.10
CA TRP A 72 9.12 8.79 -7.07
C TRP A 72 10.35 7.94 -6.79
N ASN A 73 11.46 8.58 -6.39
CA ASN A 73 12.60 7.85 -5.90
C ASN A 73 12.28 7.22 -4.55
N ARG A 74 13.12 6.29 -4.11
CA ARG A 74 12.88 5.54 -2.88
C ARG A 74 12.79 6.45 -1.65
N GLN A 75 13.65 7.45 -1.55
CA GLN A 75 13.67 8.33 -0.38
C GLN A 75 12.36 9.09 -0.22
N TRP A 76 11.78 9.56 -1.32
CA TRP A 76 10.49 10.25 -1.27
C TRP A 76 9.37 9.33 -0.79
N LYS A 77 9.40 8.08 -1.17
CA LYS A 77 8.42 7.09 -0.70
C LYS A 77 8.58 6.83 0.79
N ILE A 78 9.83 6.72 1.26
CA ILE A 78 10.14 6.56 2.69
C ILE A 78 9.64 7.77 3.47
N ASP A 79 9.91 8.96 2.98
CA ASP A 79 9.48 10.21 3.63
C ASP A 79 7.96 10.26 3.76
N LEU A 80 7.24 9.84 2.71
CA LEU A 80 5.78 9.79 2.74
C LEU A 80 5.27 8.82 3.81
N ILE A 81 5.86 7.62 3.89
CA ILE A 81 5.50 6.64 4.91
C ILE A 81 5.76 7.21 6.30
N GLU A 82 6.95 7.72 6.54
CA GLU A 82 7.38 8.14 7.88
C GLU A 82 6.70 9.42 8.36
N LYS A 83 6.14 10.22 7.47
CA LYS A 83 5.36 11.38 7.84
C LYS A 83 4.15 11.00 8.69
N VAL A 84 3.53 9.87 8.41
CA VAL A 84 2.32 9.41 9.12
C VAL A 84 2.56 8.13 9.91
N ASN A 85 3.62 7.39 9.62
CA ASN A 85 3.92 6.10 10.24
C ASN A 85 5.44 5.98 10.46
N PRO A 86 6.01 6.76 11.38
CA PRO A 86 7.47 6.86 11.53
C PRO A 86 8.18 5.57 11.92
N THR A 87 7.48 4.63 12.54
CA THR A 87 8.07 3.36 12.96
C THR A 87 7.74 2.20 12.01
N TRP A 88 7.07 2.48 10.89
CA TRP A 88 6.66 1.45 9.92
C TRP A 88 5.80 0.36 10.55
N LYS A 89 4.91 0.77 11.43
CA LYS A 89 3.98 -0.12 12.10
C LYS A 89 3.05 -0.77 11.06
N GLU A 90 2.71 -2.05 11.28
CA GLU A 90 1.71 -2.72 10.45
C GLU A 90 0.34 -2.09 10.70
N LEU A 91 -0.27 -1.53 9.65
CA LEU A 91 -1.53 -0.81 9.75
C LEU A 91 -2.76 -1.68 9.53
N TRP A 92 -2.57 -2.97 9.25
CA TRP A 92 -3.70 -3.89 9.00
C TRP A 92 -4.71 -3.87 10.15
N GLU A 93 -4.24 -3.89 11.38
CA GLU A 93 -5.11 -3.93 12.54
C GLU A 93 -5.97 -2.68 12.70
N GLU A 94 -5.55 -1.56 12.12
CA GLU A 94 -6.35 -0.34 12.13
C GLU A 94 -7.53 -0.41 11.16
N LEU A 95 -7.45 -1.29 10.16
CA LEU A 95 -8.50 -1.44 9.15
C LEU A 95 -9.61 -2.42 9.56
N VAL A 96 -9.31 -3.34 10.44
CA VAL A 96 -10.23 -4.45 10.78
C VAL A 96 -10.70 -4.44 12.22
#